data_be8767a002cdba53cc97d6f4e7e2dda7
#
_entry.id   be8767a002cdba53cc97d6f4e7e2dda7
#
_cell.length_a   1.000
_cell.length_b   1.000
_cell.length_c   1.000
_cell.angle_alpha   90.00
_cell.angle_beta   90.00
_cell.angle_gamma   90.00
#
_symmetry.space_group_name_H-M   'P 1'
#
loop_
_entity.id
_entity.type
_entity.pdbx_description
1 polymer ?
#
loop_
_entity_poly.entity_id
_entity_poly.type
_entity_poly.pdbx_seq_one_letter_code
_entity_poly.pdbx_strand_id
1 'polypeptide(L)'
;MPPLNFKEVKALTELPHFNPEVIMSKNKAAAGLCSFVLNIVMYYEVVVTVEPKRKALQEANEQLEEANNQLKAVMELVADLEDKLAKLTTDLSAANAEKQMALEIVEKGQKKLDLAQRLTNALASENVRWAENIVTMEADKQLLVGDVLLASAFISYVGPFTKVFRDRLMSQTFTPFLEEKFRKAVGEEGTIPMSSSADPIKILTSTSDIAKWQADGLPADKVSVENGTIVCSSSRWPLIIDPQLQGIKWLRQKESDPERNLQVVRLGQSDLLRKLERALENGYTILIENIGESVDAVLNPVIQRAVIRRGKKMYIKLGDTEVEFHKDFRLYLHTKLSNPHYPPEIQAECTLINFTVTSAGLEDQMLALVVRKERLDLALLSEDLVKQQNDFTIKIKELEDNILFKLATAQGDITEDVELIEGLENTKKIANEISIKQVQATATQATIKTTSEKFRSVANRSSLLFFLMNDLVKMHTYYIYSLEAFTQVFYRGIDLCVVNEEKPEGSSVEESSKEASDEELAARCRLLIDSITKTVFNYIRRGLFESDKLTVATLLTVRVAVNDGKLSQEEVPLQFNEDFIILLRLIFWLTAP
;
A
#
# COMPACT_ATOMS: atom_id res chain seq x y z
N MET A 1 -12.32 -3.75 -28.91
CA MET A 1 -12.27 -2.45 -29.56
C MET A 1 -11.69 -2.57 -30.95
N PRO A 2 -12.27 -1.89 -32.00
CA PRO A 2 -11.73 -1.92 -33.35
C PRO A 2 -10.36 -1.23 -33.43
N PRO A 3 -9.40 -1.80 -34.20
CA PRO A 3 -8.05 -1.25 -34.31
C PRO A 3 -7.95 0.15 -34.94
N LEU A 4 -8.97 0.55 -35.70
CA LEU A 4 -9.03 1.87 -36.32
C LEU A 4 -9.15 3.00 -35.29
N ASN A 5 -9.92 2.80 -34.25
CA ASN A 5 -10.14 3.82 -33.22
C ASN A 5 -8.94 4.01 -32.30
N PHE A 6 -8.07 2.99 -32.13
CA PHE A 6 -6.84 3.11 -31.33
C PHE A 6 -5.79 3.99 -32.02
N LYS A 7 -5.63 3.87 -33.32
CA LYS A 7 -4.64 4.65 -34.07
C LYS A 7 -4.97 6.14 -34.04
N GLU A 8 -6.25 6.45 -34.13
CA GLU A 8 -6.74 7.81 -34.05
C GLU A 8 -6.65 8.42 -32.65
N VAL A 9 -6.88 7.58 -31.59
CA VAL A 9 -6.74 8.04 -30.18
C VAL A 9 -5.29 8.20 -29.79
N LYS A 10 -4.41 7.27 -30.16
CA LYS A 10 -2.97 7.38 -29.83
C LYS A 10 -2.38 8.63 -30.48
N ALA A 11 -2.74 8.92 -31.72
CA ALA A 11 -2.29 10.15 -32.39
C ALA A 11 -2.76 11.43 -31.67
N LEU A 12 -3.92 11.37 -30.99
CA LEU A 12 -4.44 12.51 -30.24
C LEU A 12 -3.81 12.61 -28.83
N THR A 13 -3.44 11.49 -28.21
CA THR A 13 -2.74 11.49 -26.90
C THR A 13 -1.27 11.93 -27.01
N GLU A 14 -0.67 11.86 -28.21
CA GLU A 14 0.68 12.35 -28.49
C GLU A 14 0.75 13.86 -28.76
N LEU A 15 -0.39 14.53 -28.89
CA LEU A 15 -0.44 15.98 -29.08
C LEU A 15 0.06 16.70 -27.82
N PRO A 16 0.93 17.72 -27.96
CA PRO A 16 1.52 18.44 -26.82
C PRO A 16 0.50 19.13 -25.89
N HIS A 17 -0.74 19.23 -26.34
CA HIS A 17 -1.84 19.82 -25.56
C HIS A 17 -2.68 18.75 -24.83
N PHE A 18 -2.46 17.46 -25.08
CA PHE A 18 -3.20 16.36 -24.43
C PHE A 18 -2.53 15.97 -23.12
N ASN A 19 -2.36 16.93 -22.22
CA ASN A 19 -1.75 16.75 -20.93
C ASN A 19 -2.76 17.11 -19.82
N PRO A 20 -3.04 16.19 -18.90
CA PRO A 20 -3.98 16.42 -17.79
C PRO A 20 -3.67 17.67 -16.96
N GLU A 21 -2.38 17.95 -16.74
CA GLU A 21 -1.95 19.11 -15.96
C GLU A 21 -2.25 20.43 -16.67
N VAL A 22 -2.08 20.47 -17.99
CA VAL A 22 -2.37 21.64 -18.82
C VAL A 22 -3.89 21.89 -18.90
N ILE A 23 -4.66 20.81 -18.97
CA ILE A 23 -6.13 20.90 -19.07
C ILE A 23 -6.76 21.19 -17.69
N MET A 24 -6.08 20.79 -16.58
CA MET A 24 -6.52 21.02 -15.21
C MET A 24 -6.70 22.52 -14.91
N SER A 25 -5.87 23.38 -15.50
CA SER A 25 -5.94 24.83 -15.32
C SER A 25 -7.17 25.47 -15.94
N LYS A 26 -7.81 24.80 -16.91
CA LYS A 26 -8.95 25.33 -17.66
C LYS A 26 -10.29 24.66 -17.31
N ASN A 27 -10.31 23.36 -17.10
CA ASN A 27 -11.52 22.65 -16.70
C ASN A 27 -11.17 21.32 -15.99
N LYS A 28 -11.56 21.20 -14.73
CA LYS A 28 -11.27 20.05 -13.87
C LYS A 28 -11.93 18.75 -14.35
N ALA A 29 -13.12 18.85 -14.93
CA ALA A 29 -13.83 17.71 -15.50
C ALA A 29 -13.19 17.24 -16.82
N ALA A 30 -12.74 18.17 -17.66
CA ALA A 30 -12.04 17.86 -18.89
C ALA A 30 -10.66 17.24 -18.63
N ALA A 31 -9.95 17.66 -17.59
CA ALA A 31 -8.71 17.04 -17.15
C ALA A 31 -8.92 15.58 -16.67
N GLY A 32 -10.04 15.26 -15.99
CA GLY A 32 -10.41 13.90 -15.62
C GLY A 32 -10.68 12.99 -16.81
N LEU A 33 -11.35 13.52 -17.82
CA LEU A 33 -11.57 12.80 -19.07
C LEU A 33 -10.27 12.56 -19.84
N CYS A 34 -9.35 13.51 -19.87
CA CYS A 34 -8.03 13.33 -20.47
C CYS A 34 -7.20 12.26 -19.74
N SER A 35 -7.16 12.29 -18.41
CA SER A 35 -6.54 11.25 -17.59
C SER A 35 -7.14 9.87 -17.84
N PHE A 36 -8.46 9.80 -17.98
CA PHE A 36 -9.16 8.55 -18.27
C PHE A 36 -8.75 7.97 -19.64
N VAL A 37 -8.65 8.80 -20.70
CA VAL A 37 -8.18 8.36 -22.04
C VAL A 37 -6.74 7.88 -22.00
N LEU A 38 -5.83 8.63 -21.33
CA LEU A 38 -4.42 8.26 -21.21
C LEU A 38 -4.24 6.91 -20.50
N ASN A 39 -4.99 6.68 -19.44
CA ASN A 39 -4.91 5.43 -18.68
C ASN A 39 -5.46 4.21 -19.44
N ILE A 40 -6.48 4.40 -20.28
CA ILE A 40 -6.99 3.31 -21.13
C ILE A 40 -6.01 2.97 -22.28
N VAL A 41 -5.36 3.95 -22.88
CA VAL A 41 -4.30 3.70 -23.87
C VAL A 41 -3.14 2.93 -23.24
N MET A 42 -2.68 3.35 -22.07
CA MET A 42 -1.61 2.66 -21.33
C MET A 42 -1.97 1.22 -20.93
N TYR A 43 -3.17 0.97 -20.40
CA TYR A 43 -3.58 -0.39 -20.00
C TYR A 43 -3.62 -1.39 -21.16
N TYR A 44 -4.02 -1.00 -22.35
CA TYR A 44 -4.01 -1.90 -23.51
C TYR A 44 -2.61 -2.27 -23.97
N GLU A 45 -1.69 -1.32 -24.03
CA GLU A 45 -0.28 -1.59 -24.36
C GLU A 45 0.34 -2.61 -23.41
N VAL A 46 -0.08 -2.67 -22.17
CA VAL A 46 0.44 -3.58 -21.14
C VAL A 46 -0.12 -5.00 -21.26
N VAL A 47 -1.41 -5.17 -21.58
CA VAL A 47 -2.02 -6.48 -21.74
C VAL A 47 -1.35 -7.32 -22.84
N VAL A 48 -1.00 -6.71 -23.96
CA VAL A 48 -0.30 -7.38 -25.06
C VAL A 48 1.09 -7.90 -24.66
N THR A 49 1.72 -7.27 -23.65
CA THR A 49 3.08 -7.63 -23.21
C THR A 49 3.08 -8.72 -22.11
N VAL A 50 1.98 -8.89 -21.38
CA VAL A 50 1.91 -9.83 -20.23
C VAL A 50 1.46 -11.24 -20.63
N GLU A 51 0.56 -11.38 -21.61
CA GLU A 51 0.10 -12.70 -22.05
C GLU A 51 1.25 -13.65 -22.47
N PRO A 52 2.24 -13.23 -23.28
CA PRO A 52 3.36 -14.10 -23.65
C PRO A 52 4.22 -14.51 -22.44
N LYS A 53 4.38 -13.60 -21.47
CA LYS A 53 5.22 -13.86 -20.28
C LYS A 53 4.51 -14.73 -19.26
N ARG A 54 3.18 -14.65 -19.18
CA ARG A 54 2.36 -15.56 -18.37
C ARG A 54 2.48 -17.00 -18.90
N LYS A 55 2.47 -17.14 -20.23
CA LYS A 55 2.63 -18.46 -20.87
C LYS A 55 4.01 -19.06 -20.63
N ALA A 56 5.07 -18.22 -20.74
CA ALA A 56 6.42 -18.63 -20.44
C ALA A 56 6.62 -18.99 -18.95
N LEU A 57 5.93 -18.32 -18.02
CA LEU A 57 5.95 -18.65 -16.60
C LEU A 57 5.23 -19.97 -16.31
N GLN A 58 4.13 -20.23 -17.01
CA GLN A 58 3.40 -21.49 -16.88
C GLN A 58 4.24 -22.68 -17.42
N GLU A 59 4.88 -22.51 -18.57
CA GLU A 59 5.78 -23.51 -19.16
C GLU A 59 7.01 -23.77 -18.25
N ALA A 60 7.55 -22.71 -17.61
CA ALA A 60 8.66 -22.86 -16.66
C ALA A 60 8.24 -23.59 -15.38
N ASN A 61 7.01 -23.36 -14.90
CA ASN A 61 6.48 -24.07 -13.74
C ASN A 61 6.19 -25.56 -14.05
N GLU A 62 5.69 -25.86 -15.25
CA GLU A 62 5.48 -27.24 -15.70
C GLU A 62 6.81 -28.00 -15.81
N GLN A 63 7.86 -27.32 -16.35
CA GLN A 63 9.22 -27.89 -16.40
C GLN A 63 9.83 -28.09 -14.99
N LEU A 64 9.53 -27.19 -14.06
CA LEU A 64 9.97 -27.32 -12.66
C LEU A 64 9.28 -28.50 -11.96
N GLU A 65 7.99 -28.69 -12.23
CA GLU A 65 7.18 -29.79 -11.67
C GLU A 65 7.65 -31.15 -12.23
N GLU A 66 7.97 -31.20 -13.53
CA GLU A 66 8.53 -32.36 -14.18
C GLU A 66 9.93 -32.73 -13.66
N ALA A 67 10.80 -31.71 -13.45
CA ALA A 67 12.12 -31.89 -12.86
C ALA A 67 12.05 -32.38 -11.40
N ASN A 68 11.09 -31.88 -10.62
CA ASN A 68 10.86 -32.36 -9.25
C ASN A 68 10.33 -33.80 -9.20
N ASN A 69 9.52 -34.19 -10.18
CA ASN A 69 9.03 -35.58 -10.28
C ASN A 69 10.14 -36.56 -10.67
N GLN A 70 11.05 -36.13 -11.56
CA GLN A 70 12.24 -36.91 -11.90
C GLN A 70 13.21 -37.04 -10.71
N LEU A 71 13.39 -35.97 -9.91
CA LEU A 71 14.20 -36.01 -8.71
C LEU A 71 13.63 -36.98 -7.67
N LYS A 72 12.31 -37.05 -7.54
CA LYS A 72 11.63 -37.94 -6.62
C LYS A 72 11.79 -39.43 -7.02
N ALA A 73 11.70 -39.70 -8.32
CA ALA A 73 11.90 -41.05 -8.85
C ALA A 73 13.34 -41.56 -8.66
N VAL A 74 14.35 -40.66 -8.77
CA VAL A 74 15.74 -40.98 -8.49
C VAL A 74 15.98 -41.24 -7.00
N MET A 75 15.31 -40.50 -6.10
CA MET A 75 15.40 -40.72 -4.64
C MET A 75 14.77 -42.08 -4.24
N GLU A 76 13.68 -42.48 -4.85
CA GLU A 76 13.09 -43.81 -4.61
C GLU A 76 14.00 -44.98 -5.07
N LEU A 77 14.68 -44.77 -6.18
CA LEU A 77 15.65 -45.78 -6.69
C LEU A 77 16.90 -45.87 -5.77
N VAL A 78 17.37 -44.75 -5.24
CA VAL A 78 18.48 -44.71 -4.27
C VAL A 78 18.08 -45.39 -2.94
N ALA A 79 16.87 -45.13 -2.47
CA ALA A 79 16.35 -45.78 -1.25
C ALA A 79 16.22 -47.31 -1.40
N ASP A 80 15.81 -47.80 -2.57
CA ASP A 80 15.71 -49.27 -2.85
C ASP A 80 17.11 -49.92 -2.93
N LEU A 81 18.10 -49.19 -3.46
CA LEU A 81 19.48 -49.65 -3.50
C LEU A 81 20.16 -49.63 -2.13
N GLU A 82 19.84 -48.60 -1.32
CA GLU A 82 20.32 -48.53 0.08
C GLU A 82 19.73 -49.64 0.95
N ASP A 83 18.45 -49.99 0.70
CA ASP A 83 17.78 -51.11 1.45
C ASP A 83 18.39 -52.47 1.11
N LYS A 84 18.81 -52.67 -0.14
CA LYS A 84 19.52 -53.87 -0.59
C LYS A 84 20.94 -53.95 -0.03
N LEU A 85 21.62 -52.80 0.08
CA LEU A 85 22.95 -52.69 0.70
C LEU A 85 22.90 -52.95 2.21
N ALA A 86 21.86 -52.43 2.89
CA ALA A 86 21.64 -52.67 4.32
C ALA A 86 21.37 -54.17 4.62
N LYS A 87 20.67 -54.89 3.76
CA LYS A 87 20.46 -56.35 3.89
C LYS A 87 21.76 -57.15 3.74
N LEU A 88 22.60 -56.80 2.79
CA LEU A 88 23.91 -57.41 2.57
C LEU A 88 24.89 -57.15 3.73
N THR A 89 24.80 -55.96 4.33
CA THR A 89 25.66 -55.60 5.48
C THR A 89 25.23 -56.22 6.82
N THR A 90 23.94 -56.54 6.95
CA THR A 90 23.46 -57.28 8.15
C THR A 90 23.94 -58.73 8.17
N ASP A 91 24.11 -59.39 7.05
CA ASP A 91 24.69 -60.73 6.94
C ASP A 91 26.19 -60.76 7.26
N LEU A 92 26.90 -59.66 6.97
CA LEU A 92 28.31 -59.54 7.32
C LEU A 92 28.59 -59.09 8.76
N SER A 93 27.58 -58.51 9.44
CA SER A 93 27.71 -57.96 10.81
C SER A 93 27.77 -59.05 11.90
N ALA A 94 27.31 -60.26 11.63
CA ALA A 94 27.36 -61.37 12.57
C ALA A 94 28.80 -61.88 12.84
N ALA A 95 29.77 -61.53 12.00
CA ALA A 95 31.14 -62.05 12.07
C ALA A 95 32.18 -61.08 12.69
N ASN A 96 31.77 -59.85 13.04
CA ASN A 96 32.76 -58.82 13.41
C ASN A 96 32.37 -57.92 14.58
N ALA A 97 31.91 -58.51 15.70
CA ALA A 97 31.49 -57.77 16.89
C ALA A 97 32.58 -56.86 17.49
N GLU A 98 33.86 -57.27 17.40
CA GLU A 98 34.99 -56.43 17.89
C GLU A 98 35.34 -55.27 16.92
N LYS A 99 35.08 -55.46 15.63
CA LYS A 99 35.28 -54.39 14.65
C LYS A 99 34.17 -53.32 14.77
N GLN A 100 33.02 -53.72 15.32
CA GLN A 100 31.84 -52.90 15.39
C GLN A 100 31.98 -51.71 16.38
N MET A 101 32.66 -51.94 17.55
CA MET A 101 32.92 -50.84 18.49
C MET A 101 33.87 -49.75 17.91
N ALA A 102 34.91 -50.18 17.21
CA ALA A 102 35.82 -49.23 16.56
C ALA A 102 35.12 -48.50 15.38
N LEU A 103 34.28 -49.23 14.65
CA LEU A 103 33.46 -48.65 13.55
C LEU A 103 32.39 -47.69 14.11
N GLU A 104 31.76 -47.96 15.25
CA GLU A 104 30.82 -47.04 15.89
C GLU A 104 31.48 -45.73 16.33
N ILE A 105 32.71 -45.79 16.85
CA ILE A 105 33.48 -44.60 17.23
C ILE A 105 33.84 -43.77 15.97
N VAL A 106 34.25 -44.44 14.89
CA VAL A 106 34.57 -43.79 13.61
C VAL A 106 33.29 -43.24 12.97
N GLU A 107 32.21 -44.00 13.05
CA GLU A 107 30.91 -43.55 12.51
C GLU A 107 30.32 -42.36 13.28
N LYS A 108 30.42 -42.37 14.63
CA LYS A 108 30.08 -41.22 15.45
C LYS A 108 30.96 -40.00 15.16
N GLY A 109 32.26 -40.21 14.96
CA GLY A 109 33.19 -39.18 14.55
C GLY A 109 32.88 -38.62 13.15
N GLN A 110 32.54 -39.52 12.22
CA GLN A 110 32.16 -39.14 10.86
C GLN A 110 30.82 -38.38 10.82
N LYS A 111 29.85 -38.84 11.60
CA LYS A 111 28.57 -38.12 11.77
C LYS A 111 28.74 -36.74 12.40
N LYS A 112 29.60 -36.62 13.43
CA LYS A 112 29.94 -35.30 14.00
C LYS A 112 30.63 -34.40 12.98
N LEU A 113 31.51 -34.96 12.17
CA LEU A 113 32.21 -34.20 11.12
C LEU A 113 31.23 -33.77 9.99
N ASP A 114 30.34 -34.66 9.58
CA ASP A 114 29.30 -34.35 8.59
C ASP A 114 28.33 -33.30 9.12
N LEU A 115 27.86 -33.43 10.36
CA LEU A 115 27.01 -32.45 11.02
C LEU A 115 27.70 -31.08 11.16
N ALA A 116 28.99 -31.08 11.55
CA ALA A 116 29.77 -29.85 11.64
C ALA A 116 29.97 -29.20 10.25
N GLN A 117 30.17 -30.01 9.22
CA GLN A 117 30.33 -29.53 7.84
C GLN A 117 29.02 -29.01 7.25
N ARG A 118 27.91 -29.68 7.54
CA ARG A 118 26.57 -29.24 7.21
C ARG A 118 26.23 -27.92 7.91
N LEU A 119 26.50 -27.83 9.21
CA LEU A 119 26.33 -26.59 9.99
C LEU A 119 27.17 -25.44 9.42
N THR A 120 28.45 -25.69 9.12
CA THR A 120 29.35 -24.70 8.54
C THR A 120 28.86 -24.24 7.17
N ASN A 121 28.44 -25.18 6.32
CA ASN A 121 27.87 -24.85 5.00
C ASN A 121 26.51 -24.13 5.11
N ALA A 122 25.69 -24.48 6.10
CA ALA A 122 24.44 -23.80 6.35
C ALA A 122 24.64 -22.36 6.80
N LEU A 123 25.63 -22.12 7.66
CA LEU A 123 25.90 -20.81 8.22
C LEU A 123 26.91 -19.98 7.42
N ALA A 124 27.66 -20.57 6.47
CA ALA A 124 28.70 -19.85 5.74
C ALA A 124 28.17 -18.61 4.98
N SER A 125 27.03 -18.75 4.28
CA SER A 125 26.39 -17.63 3.58
C SER A 125 25.81 -16.61 4.54
N GLU A 126 25.26 -17.07 5.67
CA GLU A 126 24.70 -16.19 6.70
C GLU A 126 25.81 -15.41 7.43
N ASN A 127 26.94 -16.04 7.68
CA ASN A 127 28.08 -15.38 8.30
C ASN A 127 28.58 -14.19 7.47
N VAL A 128 28.71 -14.37 6.13
CA VAL A 128 29.10 -13.28 5.23
C VAL A 128 28.05 -12.17 5.27
N ARG A 129 26.77 -12.53 5.14
CA ARG A 129 25.66 -11.58 5.18
C ARG A 129 25.57 -10.83 6.52
N TRP A 130 25.74 -11.54 7.64
CA TRP A 130 25.73 -10.90 8.95
C TRP A 130 26.95 -10.02 9.19
N ALA A 131 28.14 -10.40 8.68
CA ALA A 131 29.32 -9.56 8.75
C ALA A 131 29.13 -8.24 7.96
N GLU A 132 28.56 -8.32 6.75
CA GLU A 132 28.21 -7.14 5.97
C GLU A 132 27.13 -6.29 6.66
N ASN A 133 26.10 -6.93 7.23
CA ASN A 133 25.06 -6.24 7.98
C ASN A 133 25.60 -5.55 9.24
N ILE A 134 26.54 -6.15 9.94
CA ILE A 134 27.18 -5.54 11.13
C ILE A 134 27.94 -4.27 10.71
N VAL A 135 28.69 -4.33 9.61
CA VAL A 135 29.43 -3.15 9.11
C VAL A 135 28.44 -2.04 8.70
N THR A 136 27.35 -2.38 8.03
CA THR A 136 26.32 -1.39 7.66
C THR A 136 25.61 -0.84 8.91
N MET A 137 25.26 -1.69 9.88
CA MET A 137 24.63 -1.26 11.13
C MET A 137 25.57 -0.38 11.99
N GLU A 138 26.87 -0.64 11.98
CA GLU A 138 27.85 0.20 12.68
C GLU A 138 27.98 1.58 12.00
N ALA A 139 27.93 1.63 10.68
CA ALA A 139 27.89 2.88 9.93
C ALA A 139 26.56 3.63 10.21
N ASP A 140 25.42 2.94 10.12
CA ASP A 140 24.09 3.51 10.38
C ASP A 140 23.96 4.01 11.83
N LYS A 141 24.60 3.32 12.80
CA LYS A 141 24.62 3.75 14.21
C LYS A 141 25.25 5.14 14.38
N GLN A 142 26.22 5.49 13.58
CA GLN A 142 26.82 6.83 13.63
C GLN A 142 25.88 7.90 13.08
N LEU A 143 25.05 7.54 12.09
CA LEU A 143 24.08 8.43 11.44
C LEU A 143 22.75 8.53 12.22
N LEU A 144 22.52 7.61 13.14
CA LEU A 144 21.25 7.41 13.84
C LEU A 144 20.74 8.68 14.54
N VAL A 145 21.62 9.50 15.09
CA VAL A 145 21.21 10.68 15.86
C VAL A 145 20.49 11.71 14.98
N GLY A 146 21.03 12.02 13.82
CA GLY A 146 20.41 12.93 12.86
C GLY A 146 19.13 12.35 12.28
N ASP A 147 19.18 11.08 11.92
CA ASP A 147 18.06 10.36 11.32
C ASP A 147 16.88 10.23 12.28
N VAL A 148 17.11 9.93 13.57
CA VAL A 148 16.06 9.87 14.60
C VAL A 148 15.46 11.24 14.88
N LEU A 149 16.27 12.32 14.86
CA LEU A 149 15.73 13.68 14.98
C LEU A 149 14.80 14.01 13.82
N LEU A 150 15.20 13.67 12.60
CA LEU A 150 14.36 13.85 11.40
C LEU A 150 13.08 13.01 11.47
N ALA A 151 13.19 11.76 11.91
CA ALA A 151 12.04 10.87 12.12
C ALA A 151 11.09 11.40 13.22
N SER A 152 11.63 11.96 14.30
CA SER A 152 10.83 12.59 15.36
C SER A 152 10.10 13.83 14.87
N ALA A 153 10.75 14.67 14.05
CA ALA A 153 10.12 15.82 13.40
C ALA A 153 9.02 15.37 12.43
N PHE A 154 9.26 14.30 11.68
CA PHE A 154 8.28 13.70 10.77
C PHE A 154 7.00 13.27 11.50
N ILE A 155 7.11 12.48 12.58
CA ILE A 155 5.94 12.03 13.36
C ILE A 155 5.20 13.22 13.97
N SER A 156 5.95 14.21 14.49
CA SER A 156 5.37 15.29 15.29
C SER A 156 4.69 16.37 14.48
N TYR A 157 5.18 16.66 13.26
CA TYR A 157 4.78 17.84 12.51
C TYR A 157 4.23 17.57 11.11
N VAL A 158 4.57 16.44 10.48
CA VAL A 158 4.27 16.23 9.06
C VAL A 158 2.88 15.66 8.82
N GLY A 159 2.30 14.99 9.81
CA GLY A 159 1.01 14.30 9.71
C GLY A 159 -0.15 15.10 9.08
N PRO A 160 -0.43 16.36 9.48
CA PRO A 160 -1.56 17.13 8.98
C PRO A 160 -1.45 17.55 7.51
N PHE A 161 -0.25 17.60 6.97
CA PHE A 161 0.02 18.19 5.66
C PHE A 161 -0.23 17.23 4.50
N THR A 162 -0.52 17.80 3.33
CA THR A 162 -0.57 17.08 2.06
C THR A 162 0.84 16.73 1.57
N LYS A 163 0.95 15.77 0.65
CA LYS A 163 2.24 15.26 0.13
C LYS A 163 3.21 16.36 -0.29
N VAL A 164 2.75 17.33 -1.06
CA VAL A 164 3.60 18.43 -1.58
C VAL A 164 4.23 19.22 -0.43
N PHE A 165 3.46 19.54 0.60
CA PHE A 165 3.95 20.23 1.77
C PHE A 165 4.85 19.36 2.65
N ARG A 166 4.55 18.05 2.75
CA ARG A 166 5.42 17.10 3.47
C ARG A 166 6.80 17.03 2.84
N ASP A 167 6.86 16.83 1.53
CA ASP A 167 8.12 16.75 0.78
C ASP A 167 8.91 18.06 0.92
N ARG A 168 8.22 19.22 0.87
CA ARG A 168 8.83 20.53 1.06
C ARG A 168 9.35 20.72 2.48
N LEU A 169 8.59 20.38 3.50
CA LEU A 169 9.01 20.48 4.89
C LEU A 169 10.22 19.60 5.18
N MET A 170 10.22 18.38 4.71
CA MET A 170 11.31 17.43 4.93
C MET A 170 12.58 17.87 4.20
N SER A 171 12.52 18.12 2.89
CA SER A 171 13.70 18.36 2.06
C SER A 171 14.22 19.81 2.12
N GLN A 172 13.33 20.81 2.25
CA GLN A 172 13.72 22.22 2.17
C GLN A 172 13.77 22.92 3.52
N THR A 173 13.16 22.35 4.56
CA THR A 173 13.09 23.01 5.87
C THR A 173 13.81 22.19 6.94
N PHE A 174 13.40 20.96 7.20
CA PHE A 174 13.93 20.19 8.34
C PHE A 174 15.36 19.73 8.10
N THR A 175 15.66 19.13 6.96
CA THR A 175 17.01 18.67 6.65
C THR A 175 18.03 19.80 6.65
N PRO A 176 17.85 20.93 5.91
CA PRO A 176 18.79 22.03 5.95
C PRO A 176 18.88 22.71 7.31
N PHE A 177 17.76 22.79 8.06
CA PHE A 177 17.76 23.36 9.41
C PHE A 177 18.62 22.52 10.37
N LEU A 178 18.48 21.19 10.33
CA LEU A 178 19.29 20.30 11.15
C LEU A 178 20.77 20.45 10.79
N GLU A 179 21.10 20.41 9.52
CA GLU A 179 22.48 20.56 9.04
C GLU A 179 23.10 21.89 9.50
N GLU A 180 22.39 23.00 9.35
CA GLU A 180 22.89 24.34 9.73
C GLU A 180 23.02 24.51 11.25
N LYS A 181 21.99 24.13 12.01
CA LYS A 181 21.98 24.31 13.47
C LYS A 181 23.03 23.46 14.15
N PHE A 182 23.20 22.24 13.68
CA PHE A 182 24.20 21.36 14.26
C PHE A 182 25.63 21.76 13.89
N ARG A 183 25.85 22.28 12.71
CA ARG A 183 27.14 22.86 12.33
C ARG A 183 27.52 24.03 13.25
N LYS A 184 26.55 24.86 13.65
CA LYS A 184 26.77 25.96 14.59
C LYS A 184 26.96 25.50 16.04
N ALA A 185 26.34 24.41 16.45
CA ALA A 185 26.38 23.92 17.83
C ALA A 185 27.66 23.13 18.17
N VAL A 186 28.23 22.43 17.19
CA VAL A 186 29.42 21.54 17.36
C VAL A 186 30.72 22.22 16.92
N GLY A 187 30.65 23.46 16.37
CA GLY A 187 31.77 24.14 15.74
C GLY A 187 31.93 23.76 14.26
N GLU A 188 32.73 24.55 13.54
CA GLU A 188 32.85 24.39 12.07
C GLU A 188 33.37 23.02 11.60
N GLU A 189 33.94 22.20 12.50
CA GLU A 189 34.42 20.83 12.19
C GLU A 189 33.46 19.69 12.54
N GLY A 190 32.33 19.97 13.22
CA GLY A 190 31.40 18.95 13.67
C GLY A 190 30.03 19.07 13.01
N THR A 191 29.76 18.24 11.99
CA THR A 191 28.37 17.99 11.54
C THR A 191 27.80 16.82 12.31
N ILE A 192 26.52 16.87 12.71
CA ILE A 192 25.84 15.65 13.12
C ILE A 192 25.80 14.74 11.90
N PRO A 193 26.35 13.53 12.01
CA PRO A 193 26.25 12.56 10.95
C PRO A 193 24.77 12.22 10.74
N MET A 194 24.28 12.40 9.53
CA MET A 194 22.93 12.11 9.08
C MET A 194 23.01 11.49 7.68
N SER A 195 22.13 10.54 7.40
CA SER A 195 22.08 9.91 6.08
C SER A 195 21.75 10.93 4.99
N SER A 196 22.44 10.89 3.88
CA SER A 196 22.21 11.78 2.73
C SER A 196 20.81 11.65 2.12
N SER A 197 20.15 10.52 2.37
CA SER A 197 18.76 10.23 1.98
C SER A 197 18.01 9.64 3.16
N ALA A 198 17.98 10.35 4.30
CA ALA A 198 17.27 9.89 5.49
C ALA A 198 15.77 9.76 5.17
N ASP A 199 15.30 8.51 5.09
CA ASP A 199 13.90 8.18 4.93
C ASP A 199 13.33 7.80 6.31
N PRO A 200 12.48 8.64 6.93
CA PRO A 200 11.91 8.36 8.23
C PRO A 200 11.18 7.03 8.32
N ILE A 201 10.60 6.56 7.22
CA ILE A 201 9.87 5.28 7.16
C ILE A 201 10.82 4.12 7.48
N LYS A 202 12.02 4.10 6.90
CA LYS A 202 12.99 3.02 7.12
C LYS A 202 13.49 2.91 8.56
N ILE A 203 13.49 4.04 9.28
CA ILE A 203 13.92 4.08 10.69
C ILE A 203 12.79 3.64 11.62
N LEU A 204 11.55 4.03 11.29
CA LEU A 204 10.39 3.83 12.16
C LEU A 204 9.70 2.48 11.96
N THR A 205 9.84 1.88 10.77
CA THR A 205 9.10 0.67 10.40
C THR A 205 9.96 -0.31 9.63
N SER A 206 9.67 -1.58 9.80
CA SER A 206 10.27 -2.63 8.98
C SER A 206 9.48 -2.88 7.69
N THR A 207 10.14 -3.41 6.68
CA THR A 207 9.47 -3.82 5.43
C THR A 207 8.37 -4.86 5.68
N SER A 208 8.53 -5.72 6.68
CA SER A 208 7.52 -6.70 7.08
C SER A 208 6.27 -6.05 7.71
N ASP A 209 6.44 -4.95 8.46
CA ASP A 209 5.29 -4.23 9.02
C ASP A 209 4.47 -3.55 7.91
N ILE A 210 5.16 -2.93 6.94
CA ILE A 210 4.52 -2.35 5.75
C ILE A 210 3.77 -3.43 4.97
N ALA A 211 4.37 -4.61 4.77
CA ALA A 211 3.73 -5.73 4.10
C ALA A 211 2.46 -6.20 4.84
N LYS A 212 2.50 -6.27 6.19
CA LYS A 212 1.32 -6.57 7.02
C LYS A 212 0.22 -5.52 6.84
N TRP A 213 0.57 -4.23 6.87
CA TRP A 213 -0.42 -3.16 6.68
C TRP A 213 -1.06 -3.18 5.29
N GLN A 214 -0.30 -3.52 4.26
CA GLN A 214 -0.83 -3.69 2.91
C GLN A 214 -1.75 -4.91 2.81
N ALA A 215 -1.41 -6.00 3.48
CA ALA A 215 -2.29 -7.17 3.61
C ALA A 215 -3.60 -6.82 4.36
N ASP A 216 -3.54 -5.92 5.34
CA ASP A 216 -4.70 -5.36 6.05
C ASP A 216 -5.49 -4.32 5.22
N GLY A 217 -5.07 -4.04 3.99
CA GLY A 217 -5.78 -3.15 3.05
C GLY A 217 -5.32 -1.70 3.05
N LEU A 218 -4.13 -1.38 3.60
CA LEU A 218 -3.52 -0.06 3.41
C LEU A 218 -3.10 0.11 1.94
N PRO A 219 -3.47 1.22 1.28
CA PRO A 219 -2.99 1.50 -0.07
C PRO A 219 -1.46 1.52 -0.14
N ALA A 220 -0.90 1.01 -1.24
CA ALA A 220 0.55 0.88 -1.42
C ALA A 220 1.26 2.20 -1.78
N ASP A 221 0.52 3.30 -1.92
CA ASP A 221 1.09 4.61 -2.19
C ASP A 221 1.93 5.13 -1.01
N LYS A 222 2.96 5.89 -1.33
CA LYS A 222 3.93 6.41 -0.35
C LYS A 222 3.26 7.18 0.80
N VAL A 223 2.24 7.98 0.50
CA VAL A 223 1.54 8.79 1.53
C VAL A 223 0.76 7.93 2.49
N SER A 224 0.10 6.87 2.00
CA SER A 224 -0.61 5.91 2.85
C SER A 224 0.36 5.16 3.77
N VAL A 225 1.52 4.76 3.26
CA VAL A 225 2.58 4.14 4.08
C VAL A 225 3.12 5.12 5.12
N GLU A 226 3.38 6.39 4.76
CA GLU A 226 3.76 7.45 5.69
C GLU A 226 2.71 7.63 6.80
N ASN A 227 1.44 7.69 6.43
CA ASN A 227 0.34 7.80 7.38
C ASN A 227 0.25 6.60 8.31
N GLY A 228 0.39 5.38 7.78
CA GLY A 228 0.44 4.15 8.56
C GLY A 228 1.59 4.15 9.56
N THR A 229 2.76 4.61 9.13
CA THR A 229 3.95 4.79 9.99
C THR A 229 3.66 5.76 11.13
N ILE A 230 3.06 6.94 10.84
CA ILE A 230 2.71 7.92 11.88
C ILE A 230 1.68 7.35 12.85
N VAL A 231 0.62 6.68 12.36
CA VAL A 231 -0.41 6.04 13.21
C VAL A 231 0.21 5.03 14.18
N CYS A 232 1.15 4.22 13.71
CA CYS A 232 1.75 3.15 14.52
C CYS A 232 2.86 3.65 15.45
N SER A 233 3.59 4.69 15.07
CA SER A 233 4.75 5.20 15.82
C SER A 233 4.42 6.41 16.71
N SER A 234 3.24 7.01 16.55
CA SER A 234 2.84 8.16 17.37
C SER A 234 2.62 7.78 18.82
N SER A 235 3.20 8.59 19.73
CA SER A 235 2.95 8.46 21.17
C SER A 235 1.61 9.08 21.59
N ARG A 236 1.07 10.05 20.82
CA ARG A 236 -0.23 10.67 21.04
C ARG A 236 -1.33 9.86 20.34
N TRP A 237 -2.60 10.10 20.73
CA TRP A 237 -3.72 9.45 20.06
C TRP A 237 -3.83 9.92 18.60
N PRO A 238 -3.90 9.01 17.62
CA PRO A 238 -4.08 9.40 16.24
C PRO A 238 -5.48 9.97 16.00
N LEU A 239 -5.55 11.16 15.39
CA LEU A 239 -6.77 11.77 14.87
C LEU A 239 -6.70 11.75 13.35
N ILE A 240 -7.47 10.86 12.75
CA ILE A 240 -7.43 10.56 11.32
C ILE A 240 -8.43 11.42 10.57
N ILE A 241 -7.94 12.24 9.65
CA ILE A 241 -8.72 13.05 8.71
C ILE A 241 -8.91 12.22 7.44
N ASP A 242 -10.05 11.57 7.28
CA ASP A 242 -10.29 10.59 6.21
C ASP A 242 -11.69 10.76 5.58
N PRO A 243 -11.87 11.77 4.73
CA PRO A 243 -13.14 12.00 4.05
C PRO A 243 -13.53 10.86 3.10
N GLN A 244 -12.57 10.10 2.59
CA GLN A 244 -12.78 8.99 1.65
C GLN A 244 -12.90 7.62 2.31
N LEU A 245 -12.75 7.53 3.63
CA LEU A 245 -12.90 6.31 4.44
C LEU A 245 -11.89 5.18 4.11
N GLN A 246 -10.71 5.52 3.62
CA GLN A 246 -9.65 4.54 3.32
C GLN A 246 -8.85 4.16 4.57
N GLY A 247 -8.41 5.14 5.33
CA GLY A 247 -7.67 4.93 6.56
C GLY A 247 -8.47 4.17 7.62
N ILE A 248 -9.78 4.46 7.73
CA ILE A 248 -10.63 3.76 8.69
C ILE A 248 -10.87 2.29 8.30
N LYS A 249 -10.98 1.97 7.01
CA LYS A 249 -11.11 0.58 6.54
C LYS A 249 -9.88 -0.24 6.92
N TRP A 250 -8.69 0.30 6.64
CA TRP A 250 -7.43 -0.30 7.03
C TRP A 250 -7.32 -0.48 8.54
N LEU A 251 -7.64 0.56 9.33
CA LEU A 251 -7.53 0.52 10.78
C LEU A 251 -8.43 -0.55 11.40
N ARG A 252 -9.65 -0.71 10.90
CA ARG A 252 -10.57 -1.75 11.35
C ARG A 252 -10.02 -3.15 11.08
N GLN A 253 -9.40 -3.36 9.94
CA GLN A 253 -8.81 -4.66 9.60
C GLN A 253 -7.56 -4.93 10.46
N LYS A 254 -6.69 -3.95 10.60
CA LYS A 254 -5.48 -4.03 11.43
C LYS A 254 -5.79 -4.33 12.91
N GLU A 255 -6.83 -3.73 13.46
CA GLU A 255 -7.22 -3.92 14.86
C GLU A 255 -8.32 -5.01 15.02
N SER A 256 -8.54 -5.85 14.01
CA SER A 256 -9.55 -6.92 14.03
C SER A 256 -9.20 -8.11 14.92
N ASP A 257 -8.01 -8.12 15.50
CA ASP A 257 -7.55 -9.16 16.42
C ASP A 257 -8.55 -9.33 17.60
N PRO A 258 -9.05 -10.55 17.87
CA PRO A 258 -9.98 -10.81 18.96
C PRO A 258 -9.49 -10.39 20.34
N GLU A 259 -8.16 -10.44 20.58
CA GLU A 259 -7.57 -10.01 21.84
C GLU A 259 -7.71 -8.50 22.08
N ARG A 260 -7.69 -7.71 21.02
CA ARG A 260 -7.81 -6.25 21.07
C ARG A 260 -9.24 -5.76 21.20
N ASN A 261 -10.22 -6.58 20.85
CA ASN A 261 -11.66 -6.33 20.94
C ASN A 261 -12.04 -4.90 20.48
N LEU A 262 -11.76 -4.58 19.22
CA LEU A 262 -12.04 -3.26 18.64
C LEU A 262 -13.51 -2.89 18.80
N GLN A 263 -13.78 -1.79 19.46
CA GLN A 263 -15.12 -1.22 19.59
C GLN A 263 -15.24 0.07 18.79
N VAL A 264 -16.19 0.08 17.87
CA VAL A 264 -16.48 1.26 17.05
C VAL A 264 -17.67 1.99 17.67
N VAL A 265 -17.49 3.27 17.94
CA VAL A 265 -18.49 4.12 18.58
C VAL A 265 -18.58 5.48 17.86
N ARG A 266 -19.71 6.17 18.02
CA ARG A 266 -19.92 7.52 17.52
C ARG A 266 -20.29 8.46 18.65
N LEU A 267 -19.93 9.73 18.52
CA LEU A 267 -20.39 10.76 19.44
C LEU A 267 -21.92 10.82 19.43
N GLY A 268 -22.50 10.97 20.62
CA GLY A 268 -23.96 11.01 20.80
C GLY A 268 -24.65 9.65 20.96
N GLN A 269 -23.92 8.54 20.91
CA GLN A 269 -24.48 7.23 21.28
C GLN A 269 -24.62 7.12 22.81
N SER A 270 -25.77 6.65 23.26
CA SER A 270 -26.08 6.50 24.70
C SER A 270 -25.16 5.51 25.44
N ASP A 271 -24.54 4.59 24.73
CA ASP A 271 -23.65 3.55 25.27
C ASP A 271 -22.15 3.89 25.16
N LEU A 272 -21.81 5.07 24.63
CA LEU A 272 -20.42 5.51 24.43
C LEU A 272 -19.59 5.44 25.72
N LEU A 273 -20.08 6.06 26.80
CA LEU A 273 -19.36 6.13 28.07
C LEU A 273 -19.14 4.73 28.66
N ARG A 274 -20.17 3.89 28.67
CA ARG A 274 -20.07 2.52 29.17
C ARG A 274 -19.09 1.66 28.38
N LYS A 275 -19.04 1.81 27.06
CA LYS A 275 -18.05 1.11 26.21
C LYS A 275 -16.64 1.62 26.47
N LEU A 276 -16.51 2.93 26.69
CA LEU A 276 -15.23 3.57 26.97
C LEU A 276 -14.70 3.13 28.34
N GLU A 277 -15.53 3.11 29.39
CA GLU A 277 -15.18 2.59 30.73
C GLU A 277 -14.66 1.15 30.63
N ARG A 278 -15.45 0.28 29.97
CA ARG A 278 -15.06 -1.13 29.80
C ARG A 278 -13.77 -1.31 29.02
N ALA A 279 -13.52 -0.47 28.03
CA ALA A 279 -12.29 -0.55 27.24
C ALA A 279 -11.07 -0.03 28.02
N LEU A 280 -11.24 1.02 28.82
CA LEU A 280 -10.20 1.52 29.71
C LEU A 280 -9.78 0.47 30.75
N GLU A 281 -10.73 -0.25 31.34
CA GLU A 281 -10.48 -1.30 32.34
C GLU A 281 -9.77 -2.53 31.76
N ASN A 282 -10.18 -2.96 30.56
CA ASN A 282 -9.71 -4.22 29.97
C ASN A 282 -8.59 -4.04 28.93
N GLY A 283 -8.20 -2.81 28.60
CA GLY A 283 -7.18 -2.55 27.59
C GLY A 283 -7.64 -2.75 26.15
N TYR A 284 -8.95 -2.61 25.89
CA TYR A 284 -9.50 -2.76 24.53
C TYR A 284 -9.22 -1.54 23.66
N THR A 285 -9.32 -1.74 22.35
CA THR A 285 -9.18 -0.65 21.38
C THR A 285 -10.53 0.01 21.12
N ILE A 286 -10.58 1.33 21.16
CA ILE A 286 -11.75 2.13 20.78
C ILE A 286 -11.44 2.99 19.57
N LEU A 287 -12.36 2.99 18.62
CA LEU A 287 -12.40 3.86 17.48
C LEU A 287 -13.65 4.76 17.57
N ILE A 288 -13.44 6.06 17.74
CA ILE A 288 -14.52 7.06 17.71
C ILE A 288 -14.64 7.61 16.30
N GLU A 289 -15.75 7.29 15.64
CA GLU A 289 -15.98 7.67 14.25
C GLU A 289 -16.72 9.00 14.11
N ASN A 290 -16.37 9.70 13.02
CA ASN A 290 -17.07 10.90 12.57
C ASN A 290 -17.17 11.99 13.63
N ILE A 291 -16.02 12.33 14.21
CA ILE A 291 -15.90 13.43 15.17
C ILE A 291 -16.05 14.75 14.42
N GLY A 292 -16.89 15.65 14.93
CA GLY A 292 -16.98 17.03 14.46
C GLY A 292 -15.78 17.88 14.94
N GLU A 293 -15.85 19.17 14.69
CA GLU A 293 -14.81 20.11 15.16
C GLU A 293 -14.80 20.31 16.68
N SER A 294 -15.95 20.08 17.32
CA SER A 294 -16.07 20.09 18.77
C SER A 294 -16.11 18.67 19.33
N VAL A 295 -15.29 18.41 20.33
CA VAL A 295 -15.27 17.15 21.06
C VAL A 295 -15.93 17.34 22.42
N ASP A 296 -16.70 16.36 22.88
CA ASP A 296 -17.36 16.39 24.18
C ASP A 296 -16.32 16.50 25.31
N ALA A 297 -16.50 17.43 26.21
CA ALA A 297 -15.60 17.69 27.33
C ALA A 297 -15.37 16.44 28.22
N VAL A 298 -16.31 15.53 28.26
CA VAL A 298 -16.18 14.25 29.00
C VAL A 298 -15.03 13.38 28.49
N LEU A 299 -14.67 13.50 27.19
CA LEU A 299 -13.57 12.76 26.59
C LEU A 299 -12.20 13.40 26.83
N ASN A 300 -12.14 14.67 27.22
CA ASN A 300 -10.88 15.41 27.40
C ASN A 300 -9.88 14.69 28.32
N PRO A 301 -10.27 14.15 29.50
CA PRO A 301 -9.32 13.45 30.36
C PRO A 301 -8.68 12.21 29.70
N VAL A 302 -9.42 11.51 28.82
CA VAL A 302 -8.93 10.35 28.07
C VAL A 302 -8.01 10.79 26.95
N ILE A 303 -8.38 11.86 26.22
CA ILE A 303 -7.57 12.44 25.13
C ILE A 303 -6.24 12.96 25.68
N GLN A 304 -6.28 13.71 26.79
CA GLN A 304 -5.14 14.27 27.47
C GLN A 304 -4.31 13.22 28.25
N ARG A 305 -4.81 11.98 28.35
CA ARG A 305 -4.20 10.95 29.19
C ARG A 305 -3.96 11.45 30.62
N ALA A 306 -4.93 12.15 31.21
CA ALA A 306 -4.87 12.70 32.55
C ALA A 306 -4.94 11.57 33.60
N VAL A 307 -3.86 10.79 33.67
CA VAL A 307 -3.77 9.58 34.48
C VAL A 307 -3.43 9.95 35.92
N ILE A 308 -4.28 9.55 36.84
CA ILE A 308 -4.07 9.67 38.30
C ILE A 308 -3.48 8.36 38.82
N ARG A 309 -2.31 8.41 39.43
CA ARG A 309 -1.65 7.22 39.97
C ARG A 309 -2.00 7.03 41.44
N ARG A 310 -2.61 5.91 41.75
CA ARG A 310 -2.89 5.51 43.17
C ARG A 310 -2.23 4.15 43.47
N GLY A 311 -1.12 4.18 44.15
CA GLY A 311 -0.32 2.98 44.42
C GLY A 311 0.25 2.35 43.15
N LYS A 312 -0.14 1.11 42.85
CA LYS A 312 0.28 0.36 41.66
C LYS A 312 -0.68 0.53 40.47
N LYS A 313 -1.85 1.11 40.68
CA LYS A 313 -2.90 1.25 39.66
C LYS A 313 -2.99 2.68 39.14
N MET A 314 -3.41 2.79 37.90
CA MET A 314 -3.63 4.05 37.20
C MET A 314 -5.13 4.24 36.97
N TYR A 315 -5.62 5.45 37.13
CA TYR A 315 -7.03 5.80 36.96
C TYR A 315 -7.18 7.03 36.09
N ILE A 316 -8.26 7.09 35.33
CA ILE A 316 -8.69 8.28 34.58
C ILE A 316 -10.08 8.68 35.08
N LYS A 317 -10.31 9.98 35.26
CA LYS A 317 -11.63 10.51 35.60
C LYS A 317 -12.45 10.65 34.33
N LEU A 318 -13.55 9.88 34.23
CA LEU A 318 -14.51 9.93 33.13
C LEU A 318 -15.84 10.49 33.65
N GLY A 319 -16.13 11.76 33.37
CA GLY A 319 -17.27 12.44 33.99
C GLY A 319 -17.10 12.49 35.51
N ASP A 320 -18.02 11.86 36.23
CA ASP A 320 -17.98 11.79 37.70
C ASP A 320 -17.36 10.51 38.26
N THR A 321 -17.02 9.54 37.40
CA THR A 321 -16.46 8.24 37.79
C THR A 321 -14.94 8.17 37.57
N GLU A 322 -14.22 7.50 38.48
CA GLU A 322 -12.82 7.14 38.29
C GLU A 322 -12.72 5.71 37.76
N VAL A 323 -12.18 5.55 36.57
CA VAL A 323 -12.05 4.27 35.85
C VAL A 323 -10.60 3.83 35.87
N GLU A 324 -10.32 2.54 36.10
CA GLU A 324 -8.97 1.98 36.03
C GLU A 324 -8.44 2.07 34.59
N PHE A 325 -7.20 2.54 34.44
CA PHE A 325 -6.55 2.70 33.13
C PHE A 325 -5.60 1.57 32.84
N HIS A 326 -5.93 0.75 31.85
CA HIS A 326 -5.08 -0.34 31.38
C HIS A 326 -4.02 0.18 30.40
N LYS A 327 -2.80 -0.33 30.48
CA LYS A 327 -1.67 0.11 29.65
C LYS A 327 -1.87 -0.17 28.15
N ASP A 328 -2.58 -1.25 27.84
CA ASP A 328 -2.80 -1.68 26.46
C ASP A 328 -4.00 -0.99 25.79
N PHE A 329 -4.71 -0.12 26.53
CA PHE A 329 -5.79 0.68 25.97
C PHE A 329 -5.30 1.54 24.81
N ARG A 330 -6.08 1.55 23.71
CA ARG A 330 -5.81 2.36 22.51
C ARG A 330 -7.04 3.13 22.11
N LEU A 331 -6.83 4.39 21.77
CA LEU A 331 -7.86 5.29 21.27
C LEU A 331 -7.48 5.78 19.88
N TYR A 332 -8.41 5.61 18.94
CA TYR A 332 -8.34 6.17 17.60
C TYR A 332 -9.51 7.14 17.41
N LEU A 333 -9.20 8.31 16.89
CA LEU A 333 -10.17 9.34 16.57
C LEU A 333 -10.25 9.48 15.05
N HIS A 334 -11.44 9.62 14.50
CA HIS A 334 -11.66 9.70 13.06
C HIS A 334 -12.67 10.79 12.73
N THR A 335 -12.35 11.59 11.70
CA THR A 335 -13.25 12.60 11.13
C THR A 335 -13.43 12.42 9.62
N LYS A 336 -14.62 12.70 9.12
CA LYS A 336 -14.91 12.78 7.69
C LYS A 336 -14.72 14.18 7.11
N LEU A 337 -14.48 15.17 7.96
CA LEU A 337 -14.22 16.52 7.51
C LEU A 337 -12.92 16.58 6.72
N SER A 338 -12.93 17.22 5.57
CA SER A 338 -11.75 17.33 4.72
C SER A 338 -10.74 18.36 5.21
N ASN A 339 -11.22 19.40 5.89
CA ASN A 339 -10.42 20.47 6.46
C ASN A 339 -10.99 20.92 7.82
N PRO A 340 -10.87 20.08 8.86
CA PRO A 340 -11.40 20.43 10.18
C PRO A 340 -10.55 21.46 10.88
N HIS A 341 -11.21 22.40 11.58
CA HIS A 341 -10.57 23.41 12.41
C HIS A 341 -10.68 23.04 13.89
N TYR A 342 -9.81 22.15 14.34
CA TYR A 342 -9.77 21.76 15.74
C TYR A 342 -9.13 22.85 16.61
N PRO A 343 -9.61 23.03 17.86
CA PRO A 343 -8.97 23.92 18.81
C PRO A 343 -7.55 23.49 19.14
N PRO A 344 -6.65 24.43 19.50
CA PRO A 344 -5.23 24.14 19.76
C PRO A 344 -5.00 23.06 20.82
N GLU A 345 -5.90 22.94 21.81
CA GLU A 345 -5.83 21.95 22.88
C GLU A 345 -5.90 20.53 22.32
N ILE A 346 -6.83 20.26 21.40
CA ILE A 346 -6.96 18.94 20.76
C ILE A 346 -5.76 18.67 19.85
N GLN A 347 -5.30 19.70 19.12
CA GLN A 347 -4.13 19.55 18.24
C GLN A 347 -2.84 19.25 19.02
N ALA A 348 -2.73 19.75 20.25
CA ALA A 348 -1.58 19.46 21.11
C ALA A 348 -1.58 18.05 21.67
N GLU A 349 -2.76 17.50 21.97
CA GLU A 349 -2.92 16.19 22.63
C GLU A 349 -3.04 15.02 21.64
N CYS A 350 -3.45 15.29 20.40
CA CYS A 350 -3.60 14.30 19.35
C CYS A 350 -2.54 14.49 18.26
N THR A 351 -2.26 13.42 17.53
CA THR A 351 -1.51 13.49 16.27
C THR A 351 -2.50 13.51 15.12
N LEU A 352 -2.62 14.67 14.47
CA LEU A 352 -3.45 14.80 13.27
C LEU A 352 -2.76 14.11 12.09
N ILE A 353 -3.52 13.28 11.36
CA ILE A 353 -2.98 12.53 10.23
C ILE A 353 -3.94 12.66 9.06
N ASN A 354 -3.43 13.23 7.98
CA ASN A 354 -4.21 13.49 6.79
C ASN A 354 -4.19 12.27 5.85
N PHE A 355 -5.28 11.52 5.85
CA PHE A 355 -5.53 10.41 4.93
C PHE A 355 -6.29 10.82 3.66
N THR A 356 -6.37 12.11 3.37
CA THR A 356 -7.00 12.57 2.13
C THR A 356 -6.24 11.99 0.94
N VAL A 357 -6.99 11.35 0.04
CA VAL A 357 -6.43 10.70 -1.14
C VAL A 357 -5.77 11.72 -2.04
N THR A 358 -4.56 11.43 -2.48
CA THR A 358 -3.85 12.25 -3.47
C THR A 358 -4.34 11.93 -4.88
N SER A 359 -4.17 12.87 -5.82
CA SER A 359 -4.54 12.63 -7.21
C SER A 359 -3.81 11.42 -7.80
N ALA A 360 -2.52 11.29 -7.53
CA ALA A 360 -1.72 10.14 -7.98
C ALA A 360 -2.17 8.82 -7.31
N GLY A 361 -2.43 8.84 -5.99
CA GLY A 361 -2.90 7.65 -5.28
C GLY A 361 -4.29 7.20 -5.76
N LEU A 362 -5.19 8.15 -6.07
CA LEU A 362 -6.49 7.82 -6.64
C LEU A 362 -6.35 7.29 -8.08
N GLU A 363 -5.45 7.85 -8.86
CA GLU A 363 -5.15 7.37 -10.21
C GLU A 363 -4.69 5.91 -10.19
N ASP A 364 -3.78 5.54 -9.28
CA ASP A 364 -3.33 4.17 -9.13
C ASP A 364 -4.46 3.23 -8.68
N GLN A 365 -5.34 3.69 -7.79
CA GLN A 365 -6.53 2.94 -7.38
C GLN A 365 -7.52 2.75 -8.55
N MET A 366 -7.80 3.82 -9.32
CA MET A 366 -8.68 3.73 -10.48
C MET A 366 -8.07 2.83 -11.56
N LEU A 367 -6.74 2.85 -11.72
CA LEU A 367 -6.04 1.95 -12.62
C LEU A 367 -6.27 0.48 -12.25
N ALA A 368 -6.11 0.15 -10.97
CA ALA A 368 -6.38 -1.21 -10.48
C ALA A 368 -7.84 -1.64 -10.73
N LEU A 369 -8.80 -0.71 -10.55
CA LEU A 369 -10.22 -0.98 -10.78
C LEU A 369 -10.55 -1.19 -12.26
N VAL A 370 -9.94 -0.41 -13.18
CA VAL A 370 -10.08 -0.60 -14.63
C VAL A 370 -9.54 -1.96 -15.04
N VAL A 371 -8.31 -2.27 -14.60
CA VAL A 371 -7.66 -3.56 -14.87
C VAL A 371 -8.51 -4.72 -14.37
N ARG A 372 -9.09 -4.59 -13.18
CA ARG A 372 -9.98 -5.60 -12.59
C ARG A 372 -11.26 -5.85 -13.42
N LYS A 373 -11.78 -4.82 -14.09
CA LYS A 373 -12.98 -4.94 -14.93
C LYS A 373 -12.67 -5.41 -16.36
N GLU A 374 -11.63 -4.89 -16.96
CA GLU A 374 -11.28 -5.18 -18.36
C GLU A 374 -10.45 -6.46 -18.50
N ARG A 375 -9.61 -6.77 -17.50
CA ARG A 375 -8.69 -7.93 -17.49
C ARG A 375 -8.61 -8.54 -16.09
N LEU A 376 -9.67 -9.24 -15.74
CA LEU A 376 -9.80 -9.89 -14.43
C LEU A 376 -8.66 -10.90 -14.18
N ASP A 377 -8.21 -11.59 -15.22
CA ASP A 377 -7.07 -12.50 -15.19
C ASP A 377 -5.78 -11.85 -14.67
N LEU A 378 -5.47 -10.66 -15.18
CA LEU A 378 -4.27 -9.92 -14.78
C LEU A 378 -4.41 -9.30 -13.38
N ALA A 379 -5.62 -8.83 -13.05
CA ALA A 379 -5.89 -8.27 -11.74
C ALA A 379 -5.74 -9.33 -10.65
N LEU A 380 -6.34 -10.51 -10.85
CA LEU A 380 -6.22 -11.63 -9.91
C LEU A 380 -4.77 -12.11 -9.77
N LEU A 381 -4.05 -12.21 -10.88
CA LEU A 381 -2.63 -12.56 -10.85
C LEU A 381 -1.80 -11.52 -10.09
N SER A 382 -2.06 -10.23 -10.31
CA SER A 382 -1.38 -9.14 -9.61
C SER A 382 -1.68 -9.16 -8.11
N GLU A 383 -2.95 -9.32 -7.72
CA GLU A 383 -3.36 -9.43 -6.32
C GLU A 383 -2.69 -10.63 -5.63
N ASP A 384 -2.65 -11.79 -6.30
CA ASP A 384 -2.02 -12.99 -5.76
C ASP A 384 -0.50 -12.83 -5.64
N LEU A 385 0.16 -12.25 -6.64
CA LEU A 385 1.60 -11.97 -6.58
C LEU A 385 1.95 -10.98 -5.46
N VAL A 386 1.18 -9.92 -5.27
CA VAL A 386 1.40 -8.95 -4.18
C VAL A 386 1.20 -9.65 -2.83
N LYS A 387 0.16 -10.47 -2.69
CA LYS A 387 -0.08 -11.25 -1.49
C LYS A 387 1.07 -12.22 -1.22
N GLN A 388 1.51 -12.96 -2.23
CA GLN A 388 2.65 -13.87 -2.10
C GLN A 388 3.93 -13.14 -1.72
N GLN A 389 4.22 -11.97 -2.32
CA GLN A 389 5.39 -11.16 -1.95
C GLN A 389 5.34 -10.70 -0.49
N ASN A 390 4.18 -10.25 -0.03
CA ASN A 390 3.99 -9.84 1.35
C ASN A 390 4.17 -11.03 2.30
N ASP A 391 3.54 -12.18 2.00
CA ASP A 391 3.67 -13.41 2.77
C ASP A 391 5.14 -13.90 2.81
N PHE A 392 5.85 -13.83 1.69
CA PHE A 392 7.27 -14.17 1.63
C PHE A 392 8.14 -13.24 2.48
N THR A 393 7.88 -11.94 2.42
CA THR A 393 8.64 -10.95 3.22
C THR A 393 8.43 -11.18 4.72
N ILE A 394 7.21 -11.44 5.13
CA ILE A 394 6.86 -11.74 6.52
C ILE A 394 7.56 -13.05 6.95
N LYS A 395 7.45 -14.09 6.11
CA LYS A 395 7.97 -15.43 6.41
C LYS A 395 9.49 -15.48 6.46
N ILE A 396 10.18 -14.74 5.58
CA ILE A 396 11.65 -14.61 5.63
C ILE A 396 12.06 -14.02 6.98
N LYS A 397 11.41 -12.95 7.43
CA LYS A 397 11.73 -12.33 8.70
C LYS A 397 11.47 -13.26 9.89
N GLU A 398 10.33 -13.96 9.90
CA GLU A 398 10.02 -14.96 10.93
C GLU A 398 11.05 -16.08 10.97
N LEU A 399 11.54 -16.53 9.80
CA LEU A 399 12.58 -17.55 9.70
C LEU A 399 13.92 -17.04 10.21
N GLU A 400 14.30 -15.81 9.89
CA GLU A 400 15.52 -15.16 10.40
C GLU A 400 15.48 -15.00 11.93
N ASP A 401 14.38 -14.48 12.46
CA ASP A 401 14.19 -14.32 13.90
C ASP A 401 14.21 -15.69 14.62
N ASN A 402 13.65 -16.73 14.02
CA ASN A 402 13.66 -18.09 14.55
C ASN A 402 15.06 -18.71 14.54
N ILE A 403 15.86 -18.49 13.48
CA ILE A 403 17.27 -18.90 13.42
C ILE A 403 18.06 -18.23 14.56
N LEU A 404 17.94 -16.91 14.69
CA LEU A 404 18.63 -16.16 15.73
C LEU A 404 18.21 -16.61 17.14
N PHE A 405 16.93 -16.85 17.36
CA PHE A 405 16.40 -17.34 18.63
C PHE A 405 16.94 -18.73 18.97
N LYS A 406 16.91 -19.67 18.01
CA LYS A 406 17.46 -21.03 18.20
C LYS A 406 18.95 -21.02 18.51
N LEU A 407 19.73 -20.19 17.79
CA LEU A 407 21.17 -20.05 18.05
C LEU A 407 21.44 -19.40 19.41
N ALA A 408 20.64 -18.40 19.81
CA ALA A 408 20.79 -17.72 21.12
C ALA A 408 20.38 -18.60 22.31
N THR A 409 19.45 -19.54 22.11
CA THR A 409 18.94 -20.43 23.17
C THR A 409 19.63 -21.78 23.20
N ALA A 410 20.50 -22.11 22.24
CA ALA A 410 21.26 -23.35 22.19
C ALA A 410 22.16 -23.47 23.43
N GLN A 411 21.93 -24.53 24.24
CA GLN A 411 22.71 -24.84 25.43
C GLN A 411 23.55 -26.10 25.16
N GLY A 412 24.89 -25.97 25.16
CA GLY A 412 25.81 -27.09 24.99
C GLY A 412 26.55 -27.08 23.65
N ASP A 413 27.03 -28.26 23.23
CA ASP A 413 27.76 -28.40 21.97
C ASP A 413 26.76 -28.41 20.79
N ILE A 414 26.70 -27.29 20.04
CA ILE A 414 25.80 -27.07 18.90
C ILE A 414 25.96 -28.19 17.85
N THR A 415 27.13 -28.85 17.79
CA THR A 415 27.39 -29.94 16.83
C THR A 415 26.73 -31.27 17.22
N GLU A 416 26.20 -31.39 18.42
CA GLU A 416 25.49 -32.59 18.88
C GLU A 416 23.97 -32.50 18.74
N ASP A 417 23.44 -31.30 18.52
CA ASP A 417 22.00 -31.05 18.38
C ASP A 417 21.58 -31.22 16.91
N VAL A 418 21.19 -32.44 16.58
CA VAL A 418 20.73 -32.80 15.21
C VAL A 418 19.45 -32.05 14.83
N GLU A 419 18.52 -31.85 15.79
CA GLU A 419 17.26 -31.13 15.51
C GLU A 419 17.53 -29.65 15.19
N LEU A 420 18.49 -29.04 15.83
CA LEU A 420 18.91 -27.68 15.54
C LEU A 420 19.51 -27.57 14.12
N ILE A 421 20.41 -28.50 13.75
CA ILE A 421 21.07 -28.49 12.44
C ILE A 421 20.06 -28.74 11.32
N GLU A 422 19.19 -29.72 11.45
CA GLU A 422 18.14 -30.00 10.49
C GLU A 422 17.14 -28.84 10.40
N GLY A 423 16.80 -28.23 11.53
CA GLY A 423 15.96 -27.03 11.58
C GLY A 423 16.58 -25.84 10.85
N LEU A 424 17.89 -25.63 11.01
CA LEU A 424 18.65 -24.57 10.30
C LEU A 424 18.76 -24.83 8.80
N GLU A 425 19.06 -26.06 8.40
CA GLU A 425 19.10 -26.44 6.97
C GLU A 425 17.76 -26.29 6.28
N ASN A 426 16.69 -26.73 6.95
CA ASN A 426 15.33 -26.60 6.43
C ASN A 426 14.91 -25.12 6.30
N THR A 427 15.23 -24.33 7.31
CA THR A 427 14.95 -22.89 7.29
C THR A 427 15.72 -22.20 6.16
N LYS A 428 17.01 -22.54 5.98
CA LYS A 428 17.81 -22.01 4.87
C LYS A 428 17.27 -22.43 3.51
N LYS A 429 16.87 -23.69 3.36
CA LYS A 429 16.29 -24.18 2.12
C LYS A 429 15.00 -23.44 1.75
N ILE A 430 14.13 -23.27 2.74
CA ILE A 430 12.89 -22.50 2.59
C ILE A 430 13.19 -21.03 2.27
N ALA A 431 14.14 -20.41 2.95
CA ALA A 431 14.52 -19.03 2.71
C ALA A 431 15.06 -18.82 1.28
N ASN A 432 15.90 -19.75 0.79
CA ASN A 432 16.42 -19.71 -0.58
C ASN A 432 15.31 -19.92 -1.64
N GLU A 433 14.40 -20.86 -1.42
CA GLU A 433 13.25 -21.08 -2.29
C GLU A 433 12.35 -19.84 -2.36
N ILE A 434 12.07 -19.23 -1.21
CA ILE A 434 11.30 -17.99 -1.12
C ILE A 434 12.02 -16.85 -1.83
N SER A 435 13.34 -16.70 -1.64
CA SER A 435 14.14 -15.65 -2.31
C SER A 435 14.08 -15.77 -3.84
N ILE A 436 14.21 -16.98 -4.38
CA ILE A 436 14.09 -17.24 -5.82
C ILE A 436 12.69 -16.89 -6.34
N LYS A 437 11.65 -17.33 -5.61
CA LYS A 437 10.25 -17.02 -5.94
C LYS A 437 9.96 -15.52 -5.86
N GLN A 438 10.54 -14.84 -4.88
CA GLN A 438 10.38 -13.40 -4.71
C GLN A 438 10.97 -12.61 -5.89
N VAL A 439 12.16 -13.01 -6.38
CA VAL A 439 12.76 -12.41 -7.59
C VAL A 439 11.88 -12.65 -8.82
N GLN A 440 11.36 -13.86 -8.99
CA GLN A 440 10.46 -14.18 -10.10
C GLN A 440 9.13 -13.41 -9.99
N ALA A 441 8.53 -13.35 -8.81
CA ALA A 441 7.31 -12.60 -8.55
C ALA A 441 7.51 -11.10 -8.82
N THR A 442 8.64 -10.53 -8.41
CA THR A 442 8.97 -9.13 -8.66
C THR A 442 9.13 -8.82 -10.14
N ALA A 443 9.80 -9.71 -10.90
CA ALA A 443 9.95 -9.56 -12.34
C ALA A 443 8.60 -9.65 -13.07
N THR A 444 7.74 -10.59 -12.66
CA THR A 444 6.39 -10.75 -13.23
C THR A 444 5.52 -9.55 -12.89
N GLN A 445 5.57 -9.05 -11.65
CA GLN A 445 4.84 -7.88 -11.21
C GLN A 445 5.29 -6.60 -11.95
N ALA A 446 6.60 -6.43 -12.20
CA ALA A 446 7.10 -5.33 -13.02
C ALA A 446 6.51 -5.37 -14.44
N THR A 447 6.37 -6.55 -15.00
CA THR A 447 5.77 -6.75 -16.32
C THR A 447 4.26 -6.49 -16.31
N ILE A 448 3.53 -6.95 -15.29
CA ILE A 448 2.11 -6.63 -15.09
C ILE A 448 1.94 -5.12 -14.92
N LYS A 449 2.81 -4.48 -14.15
CA LYS A 449 2.79 -3.02 -13.95
C LYS A 449 2.97 -2.26 -15.26
N THR A 450 3.96 -2.63 -16.08
CA THR A 450 4.15 -2.00 -17.41
C THR A 450 2.95 -2.22 -18.32
N THR A 451 2.25 -3.37 -18.16
CA THR A 451 1.02 -3.67 -18.89
C THR A 451 -0.16 -2.86 -18.36
N SER A 452 -0.30 -2.70 -17.06
CA SER A 452 -1.35 -1.88 -16.43
C SER A 452 -1.20 -0.40 -16.76
N GLU A 453 0.03 0.11 -16.93
CA GLU A 453 0.30 1.50 -17.29
C GLU A 453 -0.35 1.94 -18.62
N LYS A 454 -0.66 0.99 -19.49
CA LYS A 454 -1.35 1.28 -20.74
C LYS A 454 -2.80 1.77 -20.54
N PHE A 455 -3.45 1.45 -19.40
CA PHE A 455 -4.77 1.98 -19.03
C PHE A 455 -4.69 3.24 -18.16
N ARG A 456 -3.50 3.78 -17.93
CA ARG A 456 -3.32 4.96 -17.07
C ARG A 456 -4.15 6.17 -17.53
N SER A 457 -4.40 6.30 -18.82
CA SER A 457 -5.24 7.37 -19.36
C SER A 457 -6.69 7.35 -18.86
N VAL A 458 -7.26 6.15 -18.67
CA VAL A 458 -8.62 5.99 -18.12
C VAL A 458 -8.62 6.34 -16.63
N ALA A 459 -7.63 5.87 -15.90
CA ALA A 459 -7.53 6.14 -14.48
C ALA A 459 -7.27 7.63 -14.20
N ASN A 460 -6.42 8.28 -14.98
CA ASN A 460 -6.17 9.70 -14.87
C ASN A 460 -7.45 10.51 -15.13
N ARG A 461 -8.21 10.18 -16.19
CA ARG A 461 -9.51 10.82 -16.46
C ARG A 461 -10.49 10.59 -15.28
N SER A 462 -10.54 9.40 -14.73
CA SER A 462 -11.44 9.06 -13.61
C SER A 462 -11.06 9.82 -12.34
N SER A 463 -9.78 9.89 -12.02
CA SER A 463 -9.26 10.69 -10.92
C SER A 463 -9.67 12.15 -11.05
N LEU A 464 -9.51 12.73 -12.24
CA LEU A 464 -9.92 14.12 -12.51
C LEU A 464 -11.43 14.34 -12.34
N LEU A 465 -12.26 13.40 -12.81
CA LEU A 465 -13.71 13.48 -12.62
C LEU A 465 -14.09 13.45 -11.14
N PHE A 466 -13.45 12.61 -10.34
CA PHE A 466 -13.69 12.57 -8.90
C PHE A 466 -13.30 13.88 -8.21
N PHE A 467 -12.12 14.43 -8.49
CA PHE A 467 -11.71 15.70 -7.90
C PHE A 467 -12.59 16.87 -8.34
N LEU A 468 -13.08 16.85 -9.58
CA LEU A 468 -14.09 17.82 -10.00
C LEU A 468 -15.38 17.69 -9.17
N MET A 469 -15.88 16.45 -8.96
CA MET A 469 -17.04 16.21 -8.11
C MET A 469 -16.82 16.71 -6.69
N ASN A 470 -15.64 16.45 -6.13
CA ASN A 470 -15.27 16.89 -4.80
C ASN A 470 -15.17 18.43 -4.68
N ASP A 471 -14.74 19.10 -5.74
CA ASP A 471 -14.67 20.57 -5.79
C ASP A 471 -16.05 21.24 -5.88
N LEU A 472 -17.10 20.52 -6.23
CA LEU A 472 -18.47 21.08 -6.28
C LEU A 472 -18.98 21.55 -4.91
N VAL A 473 -18.42 21.04 -3.82
CA VAL A 473 -18.67 21.55 -2.46
C VAL A 473 -18.37 23.05 -2.35
N LYS A 474 -17.38 23.55 -3.09
CA LYS A 474 -17.04 24.98 -3.13
C LYS A 474 -18.12 25.84 -3.78
N MET A 475 -18.95 25.23 -4.64
CA MET A 475 -20.10 25.92 -5.25
C MET A 475 -21.30 25.95 -4.31
N HIS A 476 -21.59 24.82 -3.67
CA HIS A 476 -22.69 24.70 -2.72
C HIS A 476 -22.44 23.55 -1.74
N THR A 477 -22.70 23.78 -0.47
CA THR A 477 -22.46 22.82 0.63
C THR A 477 -23.24 21.52 0.49
N TYR A 478 -24.29 21.48 -0.34
CA TYR A 478 -25.08 20.26 -0.60
C TYR A 478 -24.45 19.32 -1.62
N TYR A 479 -23.44 19.76 -2.39
CA TYR A 479 -22.80 18.94 -3.41
C TYR A 479 -21.68 18.10 -2.80
N ILE A 480 -22.03 17.16 -1.93
CA ILE A 480 -21.11 16.24 -1.28
C ILE A 480 -21.24 14.86 -1.91
N TYR A 481 -20.15 14.37 -2.45
CA TYR A 481 -20.07 13.05 -3.08
C TYR A 481 -18.99 12.20 -2.39
N SER A 482 -19.31 10.92 -2.13
CA SER A 482 -18.35 9.97 -1.59
C SER A 482 -17.56 9.28 -2.71
N LEU A 483 -16.33 8.85 -2.41
CA LEU A 483 -15.53 8.04 -3.33
C LEU A 483 -16.22 6.71 -3.66
N GLU A 484 -16.95 6.14 -2.70
CA GLU A 484 -17.68 4.90 -2.90
C GLU A 484 -18.83 5.06 -3.92
N ALA A 485 -19.61 6.15 -3.81
CA ALA A 485 -20.65 6.49 -4.80
C ALA A 485 -20.03 6.73 -6.18
N PHE A 486 -18.91 7.44 -6.25
CA PHE A 486 -18.18 7.64 -7.51
C PHE A 486 -17.73 6.31 -8.12
N THR A 487 -17.18 5.40 -7.33
CA THR A 487 -16.73 4.08 -7.80
C THR A 487 -17.88 3.27 -8.39
N GLN A 488 -19.08 3.33 -7.82
CA GLN A 488 -20.28 2.68 -8.37
C GLN A 488 -20.66 3.27 -9.74
N VAL A 489 -20.64 4.60 -9.86
CA VAL A 489 -20.93 5.30 -11.12
C VAL A 489 -19.87 4.99 -12.18
N PHE A 490 -18.62 4.90 -11.76
CA PHE A 490 -17.49 4.52 -12.60
C PHE A 490 -17.65 3.11 -13.18
N TYR A 491 -17.96 2.12 -12.34
CA TYR A 491 -18.26 0.74 -12.80
C TYR A 491 -19.42 0.72 -13.78
N ARG A 492 -20.49 1.45 -13.49
CA ARG A 492 -21.62 1.56 -14.40
C ARG A 492 -21.22 2.16 -15.75
N GLY A 493 -20.28 3.12 -15.76
CA GLY A 493 -19.74 3.70 -17.00
C GLY A 493 -18.99 2.67 -17.85
N ILE A 494 -18.23 1.77 -17.21
CA ILE A 494 -17.54 0.67 -17.87
C ILE A 494 -18.56 -0.36 -18.42
N ASP A 495 -19.53 -0.77 -17.59
CA ASP A 495 -20.53 -1.77 -17.96
C ASP A 495 -21.41 -1.29 -19.15
N LEU A 496 -21.77 -0.01 -19.19
CA LEU A 496 -22.51 0.58 -20.32
C LEU A 496 -21.70 0.60 -21.63
N CYS A 497 -20.38 0.64 -21.54
CA CYS A 497 -19.51 0.56 -22.72
C CYS A 497 -19.55 -0.83 -23.37
N VAL A 498 -19.70 -1.88 -22.57
CA VAL A 498 -19.81 -3.28 -23.07
C VAL A 498 -21.13 -3.53 -23.77
N VAL A 499 -22.23 -2.93 -23.30
CA VAL A 499 -23.58 -3.11 -23.87
C VAL A 499 -23.73 -2.43 -25.24
N ASN A 500 -22.98 -1.36 -25.50
CA ASN A 500 -23.04 -0.63 -26.77
C ASN A 500 -22.20 -1.28 -27.91
N GLU A 501 -21.42 -2.29 -27.62
CA GLU A 501 -20.80 -3.13 -28.64
C GLU A 501 -21.82 -4.21 -29.04
N GLU A 502 -22.65 -3.94 -30.03
CA GLU A 502 -23.44 -4.97 -30.70
C GLU A 502 -22.45 -6.01 -31.26
N LYS A 503 -22.39 -7.19 -30.62
CA LYS A 503 -21.66 -8.33 -31.17
C LYS A 503 -22.29 -8.65 -32.52
N PRO A 504 -21.52 -8.71 -33.60
CA PRO A 504 -22.04 -9.30 -34.83
C PRO A 504 -22.44 -10.74 -34.54
N GLU A 505 -23.69 -11.09 -34.71
CA GLU A 505 -24.22 -12.44 -34.57
C GLU A 505 -23.40 -13.39 -35.47
N GLY A 506 -22.54 -14.20 -34.90
CA GLY A 506 -21.83 -15.25 -35.60
C GLY A 506 -20.38 -15.55 -35.25
N SER A 507 -19.76 -14.92 -34.27
CA SER A 507 -18.39 -15.31 -33.85
C SER A 507 -18.43 -16.31 -32.70
N SER A 508 -17.98 -17.53 -33.00
CA SER A 508 -17.78 -18.63 -32.06
C SER A 508 -16.78 -18.28 -30.96
N VAL A 509 -17.01 -18.83 -29.77
CA VAL A 509 -16.31 -18.56 -28.49
C VAL A 509 -14.79 -18.91 -28.52
N GLU A 510 -14.23 -19.30 -29.64
CA GLU A 510 -12.85 -19.79 -29.75
C GLU A 510 -11.81 -18.78 -30.27
N GLU A 511 -12.19 -17.51 -30.55
CA GLU A 511 -11.23 -16.50 -31.04
C GLU A 511 -10.72 -15.47 -30.00
N SER A 512 -10.91 -15.72 -28.71
CA SER A 512 -10.48 -14.80 -27.64
C SER A 512 -8.98 -14.84 -27.27
N SER A 513 -8.14 -15.53 -28.05
CA SER A 513 -6.69 -15.67 -27.81
C SER A 513 -5.79 -14.89 -28.77
N LYS A 514 -6.33 -14.02 -29.64
CA LYS A 514 -5.49 -13.13 -30.43
C LYS A 514 -5.15 -11.87 -29.66
N GLU A 515 -3.84 -11.64 -29.53
CA GLU A 515 -3.26 -10.39 -29.01
C GLU A 515 -3.90 -9.20 -29.72
N ALA A 516 -4.73 -8.44 -28.98
CA ALA A 516 -5.32 -7.23 -29.48
C ALA A 516 -4.21 -6.22 -29.81
N SER A 517 -4.23 -5.66 -31.03
CA SER A 517 -3.19 -4.71 -31.45
C SER A 517 -3.21 -3.46 -30.56
N ASP A 518 -2.09 -2.75 -30.48
CA ASP A 518 -2.00 -1.48 -29.74
C ASP A 518 -3.03 -0.45 -30.22
N GLU A 519 -3.49 -0.55 -31.47
CA GLU A 519 -4.53 0.27 -32.08
C GLU A 519 -5.93 -0.06 -31.56
N GLU A 520 -6.25 -1.34 -31.34
CA GLU A 520 -7.55 -1.79 -30.78
C GLU A 520 -7.72 -1.33 -29.33
N LEU A 521 -6.64 -1.33 -28.56
CA LEU A 521 -6.72 -0.93 -27.15
C LEU A 521 -6.94 0.56 -26.98
N ALA A 522 -6.28 1.39 -27.77
CA ALA A 522 -6.50 2.82 -27.64
C ALA A 522 -7.93 3.22 -28.04
N ALA A 523 -8.56 2.49 -29.03
CA ALA A 523 -9.94 2.73 -29.35
C ALA A 523 -10.85 2.29 -28.17
N ARG A 524 -10.57 1.13 -27.50
CA ARG A 524 -11.29 0.72 -26.27
C ARG A 524 -11.17 1.77 -25.18
N CYS A 525 -9.98 2.28 -24.95
CA CYS A 525 -9.72 3.33 -23.97
C CYS A 525 -10.53 4.60 -24.23
N ARG A 526 -10.72 5.02 -25.50
CA ARG A 526 -11.56 6.17 -25.82
C ARG A 526 -13.02 5.93 -25.49
N LEU A 527 -13.55 4.78 -25.90
CA LEU A 527 -14.94 4.44 -25.62
C LEU A 527 -15.20 4.42 -24.10
N LEU A 528 -14.27 3.86 -23.33
CA LEU A 528 -14.38 3.87 -21.88
C LEU A 528 -14.35 5.27 -21.30
N ILE A 529 -13.46 6.12 -21.77
CA ILE A 529 -13.39 7.53 -21.35
C ILE A 529 -14.69 8.28 -21.64
N ASP A 530 -15.20 8.15 -22.84
CA ASP A 530 -16.43 8.82 -23.24
C ASP A 530 -17.63 8.30 -22.44
N SER A 531 -17.74 6.97 -22.29
CA SER A 531 -18.81 6.34 -21.53
C SER A 531 -18.78 6.75 -20.04
N ILE A 532 -17.61 6.69 -19.41
CA ILE A 532 -17.44 7.07 -18.00
C ILE A 532 -17.73 8.55 -17.82
N THR A 533 -17.19 9.42 -18.67
CA THR A 533 -17.42 10.87 -18.58
C THR A 533 -18.91 11.19 -18.70
N LYS A 534 -19.58 10.60 -19.68
CA LYS A 534 -21.02 10.78 -19.90
C LYS A 534 -21.84 10.27 -18.71
N THR A 535 -21.46 9.11 -18.16
CA THR A 535 -22.16 8.50 -17.03
C THR A 535 -21.99 9.31 -15.77
N VAL A 536 -20.77 9.76 -15.45
CA VAL A 536 -20.47 10.61 -14.31
C VAL A 536 -21.17 11.97 -14.45
N PHE A 537 -21.10 12.61 -15.62
CA PHE A 537 -21.80 13.87 -15.87
C PHE A 537 -23.31 13.74 -15.70
N ASN A 538 -23.92 12.69 -16.24
CA ASN A 538 -25.35 12.45 -16.08
C ASN A 538 -25.76 12.18 -14.62
N TYR A 539 -24.88 11.54 -13.84
CA TYR A 539 -25.09 11.34 -12.42
C TYR A 539 -25.05 12.66 -11.65
N ILE A 540 -24.02 13.47 -11.84
CA ILE A 540 -23.86 14.77 -11.19
C ILE A 540 -25.02 15.71 -11.56
N ARG A 541 -25.33 15.82 -12.85
CA ARG A 541 -26.40 16.70 -13.36
C ARG A 541 -27.74 16.50 -12.69
N ARG A 542 -28.06 15.28 -12.24
CA ARG A 542 -29.33 14.99 -11.55
C ARG A 542 -29.42 15.61 -10.16
N GLY A 543 -28.26 15.77 -9.49
CA GLY A 543 -28.18 16.35 -8.15
C GLY A 543 -27.96 17.87 -8.12
N LEU A 544 -27.73 18.51 -9.28
CA LEU A 544 -27.45 19.94 -9.36
C LEU A 544 -28.73 20.78 -9.43
N PHE A 545 -28.68 21.95 -8.81
CA PHE A 545 -29.66 23.01 -9.06
C PHE A 545 -29.61 23.44 -10.54
N GLU A 546 -30.75 23.89 -11.08
CA GLU A 546 -30.85 24.27 -12.50
C GLU A 546 -29.84 25.38 -12.89
N SER A 547 -29.66 26.37 -12.00
CA SER A 547 -28.68 27.45 -12.14
C SER A 547 -27.24 26.98 -12.28
N ASP A 548 -26.90 25.83 -11.69
CA ASP A 548 -25.51 25.36 -11.61
C ASP A 548 -25.14 24.36 -12.71
N LYS A 549 -26.14 23.77 -13.39
CA LYS A 549 -25.94 22.74 -14.43
C LYS A 549 -25.01 23.21 -15.55
N LEU A 550 -25.24 24.42 -16.04
CA LEU A 550 -24.45 24.97 -17.14
C LEU A 550 -23.03 25.30 -16.67
N THR A 551 -22.87 25.85 -15.48
CA THR A 551 -21.58 26.15 -14.88
C THR A 551 -20.75 24.87 -14.71
N VAL A 552 -21.35 23.80 -14.19
CA VAL A 552 -20.67 22.50 -14.01
C VAL A 552 -20.33 21.87 -15.36
N ALA A 553 -21.21 21.96 -16.37
CA ALA A 553 -20.92 21.49 -17.72
C ALA A 553 -19.72 22.23 -18.34
N THR A 554 -19.65 23.55 -18.15
CA THR A 554 -18.52 24.37 -18.61
C THR A 554 -17.24 24.02 -17.87
N LEU A 555 -17.31 23.88 -16.55
CA LEU A 555 -16.18 23.43 -15.71
C LEU A 555 -15.63 22.09 -16.19
N LEU A 556 -16.52 21.13 -16.42
CA LEU A 556 -16.15 19.81 -16.94
C LEU A 556 -15.44 19.93 -18.29
N THR A 557 -16.03 20.67 -19.22
CA THR A 557 -15.49 20.84 -20.57
C THR A 557 -14.12 21.51 -20.56
N VAL A 558 -13.96 22.57 -19.78
CA VAL A 558 -12.70 23.30 -19.67
C VAL A 558 -11.62 22.42 -19.01
N ARG A 559 -11.93 21.72 -17.91
CA ARG A 559 -10.99 20.80 -17.24
C ARG A 559 -10.57 19.66 -18.16
N VAL A 560 -11.51 19.09 -18.92
CA VAL A 560 -11.22 18.06 -19.92
C VAL A 560 -10.35 18.64 -21.04
N ALA A 561 -10.64 19.82 -21.56
CA ALA A 561 -9.86 20.45 -22.62
C ALA A 561 -8.42 20.79 -22.17
N VAL A 562 -8.24 21.23 -20.91
CA VAL A 562 -6.92 21.45 -20.32
C VAL A 562 -6.16 20.14 -20.16
N ASN A 563 -6.82 19.07 -19.66
CA ASN A 563 -6.21 17.76 -19.51
C ASN A 563 -5.84 17.11 -20.86
N ASP A 564 -6.65 17.35 -21.90
CA ASP A 564 -6.38 16.90 -23.28
C ASP A 564 -5.32 17.77 -23.99
N GLY A 565 -4.82 18.84 -23.34
CA GLY A 565 -3.85 19.77 -23.89
C GLY A 565 -4.39 20.64 -25.04
N LYS A 566 -5.72 20.72 -25.18
CA LYS A 566 -6.38 21.60 -26.18
C LYS A 566 -6.40 23.07 -25.73
N LEU A 567 -6.25 23.29 -24.44
CA LEU A 567 -6.16 24.60 -23.82
C LEU A 567 -4.92 24.63 -22.92
N SER A 568 -4.09 25.68 -23.00
CA SER A 568 -2.94 25.82 -22.11
C SER A 568 -3.40 26.30 -20.72
N GLN A 569 -2.61 25.99 -19.71
CA GLN A 569 -2.88 26.45 -18.34
C GLN A 569 -2.83 27.98 -18.21
N GLU A 570 -2.10 28.65 -19.10
CA GLU A 570 -1.98 30.11 -19.16
C GLU A 570 -3.17 30.77 -19.84
N GLU A 571 -3.86 30.08 -20.78
CA GLU A 571 -5.07 30.56 -21.44
C GLU A 571 -6.31 30.49 -20.54
N VAL A 572 -6.25 29.70 -19.46
CA VAL A 572 -7.23 29.69 -18.38
C VAL A 572 -6.51 30.17 -17.11
N PRO A 573 -6.27 31.47 -16.94
CA PRO A 573 -5.49 32.06 -15.85
C PRO A 573 -6.13 31.89 -14.48
N LEU A 574 -7.17 31.16 -14.39
CA LEU A 574 -7.94 30.96 -13.17
C LEU A 574 -7.65 29.56 -12.63
N GLN A 575 -6.79 29.50 -11.63
CA GLN A 575 -6.99 28.52 -10.60
C GLN A 575 -8.49 28.52 -10.31
N PHE A 576 -9.15 27.36 -10.41
CA PHE A 576 -10.57 27.21 -10.14
C PHE A 576 -10.83 27.48 -8.65
N ASN A 577 -10.67 28.73 -8.27
CA ASN A 577 -11.03 29.29 -6.98
C ASN A 577 -12.49 29.77 -7.02
N GLU A 578 -12.99 30.18 -5.91
CA GLU A 578 -14.35 30.68 -5.74
C GLU A 578 -14.66 31.82 -6.72
N ASP A 579 -13.67 32.66 -7.04
CA ASP A 579 -13.81 33.80 -7.96
C ASP A 579 -14.18 33.40 -9.40
N PHE A 580 -13.61 32.30 -9.92
CA PHE A 580 -13.95 31.81 -11.26
C PHE A 580 -15.36 31.21 -11.34
N ILE A 581 -15.75 30.51 -10.28
CA ILE A 581 -17.10 29.95 -10.15
C ILE A 581 -18.11 31.11 -10.09
N ILE A 582 -17.80 32.16 -9.32
CA ILE A 582 -18.61 33.37 -9.23
C ILE A 582 -18.66 34.08 -10.59
N LEU A 583 -17.53 34.21 -11.28
CA LEU A 583 -17.46 34.82 -12.59
C LEU A 583 -18.30 34.08 -13.64
N LEU A 584 -18.20 32.75 -13.68
CA LEU A 584 -19.03 31.93 -14.57
C LEU A 584 -20.52 32.06 -14.24
N ARG A 585 -20.90 32.08 -12.95
CA ARG A 585 -22.28 32.31 -12.53
C ARG A 585 -22.77 33.70 -12.95
N LEU A 586 -21.96 34.74 -12.82
CA LEU A 586 -22.25 36.10 -13.25
C LEU A 586 -22.42 36.20 -14.78
N ILE A 587 -21.52 35.60 -15.54
CA ILE A 587 -21.61 35.56 -17.01
C ILE A 587 -22.90 34.88 -17.44
N PHE A 588 -23.23 33.71 -16.90
CA PHE A 588 -24.45 33.01 -17.25
C PHE A 588 -25.72 33.72 -16.76
N TRP A 589 -25.65 34.42 -15.60
CA TRP A 589 -26.80 35.23 -15.15
C TRP A 589 -27.03 36.46 -16.03
N LEU A 590 -25.96 37.09 -16.54
CA LEU A 590 -26.03 38.23 -17.44
C LEU A 590 -26.40 37.84 -18.90
N THR A 591 -26.14 36.60 -19.31
CA THR A 591 -26.42 36.08 -20.67
C THR A 591 -27.68 35.22 -20.72
N ALA A 592 -28.33 34.94 -19.60
CA ALA A 592 -29.61 34.24 -19.58
C ALA A 592 -30.70 35.16 -20.19
N PRO A 593 -31.48 34.66 -21.20
CA PRO A 593 -32.53 35.46 -21.85
C PRO A 593 -33.68 35.81 -20.89
#